data_10ba3e523026f7d02e2079d74b64adcc
#
_entry.id   10ba3e523026f7d02e2079d74b64adcc
#
_cell.length_a   1.000
_cell.length_b   1.000
_cell.length_c   1.000
_cell.angle_alpha   90.00
_cell.angle_beta   90.00
_cell.angle_gamma   90.00
#
_symmetry.space_group_name_H-M   'P 1'
#
loop_
_entity.id
_entity.type
_entity.pdbx_description
1 polymer ?
#
loop_
_entity_poly.entity_id
_entity_poly.type
_entity_poly.pdbx_seq_one_letter_code
_entity_poly.pdbx_strand_id
1 'polypeptide(L)'
;MQEINIQTERMGDMEKNEQKWDKQEYLYRMFSHHTKDKEKENYVVNAIWQRLDDLNIKPVTQQYVHFSKSNRYALIDLYFPQINYGVECDEAYHKDNTLKDAAREIDLQTALSACSENGLTIRRVDATLDADALHARIREIVCEIKQKVAEKGNQLPHWLNPEEEWRGIKEHGILRVEDVYSFNTIADICQKCFGKDKNYKIQRSFFRVTDDRMLWCPKLAIKLPNGSKAAQARGWVNELSADGKTIIEYNDGGTSEVKHPNKPRLTFAKSKDERGEDAYRFVGVFQYTKNTAEGHHVYSRVCDKFDLSI
;
A
#
# COMPACT_ATOMS: atom_id res chain seq x y z
N MET A 1 -34.50 22.29 54.04
CA MET A 1 -35.22 21.56 52.96
C MET A 1 -34.67 21.83 51.51
N GLN A 2 -33.74 22.77 51.31
CA GLN A 2 -33.15 23.08 49.97
C GLN A 2 -31.89 22.31 49.68
N GLU A 3 -31.14 21.82 50.66
CA GLU A 3 -29.90 21.08 50.44
C GLU A 3 -30.11 19.63 50.00
N ILE A 4 -31.23 19.01 50.35
CA ILE A 4 -31.53 17.62 49.99
C ILE A 4 -31.95 17.50 48.51
N ASN A 5 -32.56 18.55 47.95
CA ASN A 5 -32.97 18.56 46.53
C ASN A 5 -31.79 18.68 45.54
N ILE A 6 -30.72 19.37 45.92
CA ILE A 6 -29.54 19.58 45.06
C ILE A 6 -28.68 18.30 44.99
N GLN A 7 -28.64 17.49 46.04
CA GLN A 7 -27.94 16.20 46.03
C GLN A 7 -28.68 15.14 45.23
N THR A 8 -29.99 15.13 45.24
CA THR A 8 -30.81 14.16 44.49
C THR A 8 -30.79 14.46 42.99
N GLU A 9 -30.79 15.73 42.59
CA GLU A 9 -30.60 16.10 41.15
C GLU A 9 -29.20 15.80 40.62
N ARG A 10 -28.15 16.01 41.44
CA ARG A 10 -26.78 15.66 41.05
C ARG A 10 -26.54 14.14 40.97
N MET A 11 -27.22 13.35 41.79
CA MET A 11 -27.15 11.87 41.67
C MET A 11 -27.94 11.37 40.45
N GLY A 12 -29.06 11.98 40.10
CA GLY A 12 -29.85 11.63 38.91
C GLY A 12 -29.16 11.98 37.59
N ASP A 13 -28.35 13.04 37.55
CA ASP A 13 -27.56 13.42 36.39
C ASP A 13 -26.25 12.60 36.26
N MET A 14 -25.71 12.08 37.34
CA MET A 14 -24.58 11.15 37.30
C MET A 14 -24.98 9.74 36.83
N GLU A 15 -26.19 9.26 37.14
CA GLU A 15 -26.69 7.97 36.64
C GLU A 15 -27.07 7.99 35.15
N LYS A 16 -27.37 9.17 34.58
CA LYS A 16 -27.70 9.28 33.14
C LYS A 16 -26.50 9.29 32.22
N ASN A 17 -25.27 9.33 32.70
CA ASN A 17 -24.06 9.43 31.89
C ASN A 17 -23.06 8.27 32.07
N GLU A 18 -23.42 7.21 32.77
CA GLU A 18 -22.76 5.93 32.69
C GLU A 18 -23.32 5.18 31.46
N GLN A 19 -23.02 5.68 30.27
CA GLN A 19 -23.04 4.84 29.09
C GLN A 19 -22.00 3.77 29.37
N LYS A 20 -22.49 2.63 29.86
CA LYS A 20 -21.68 1.44 30.14
C LYS A 20 -21.09 1.00 28.81
N TRP A 21 -19.89 1.47 28.51
CA TRP A 21 -19.19 1.13 27.29
C TRP A 21 -19.02 -0.38 27.28
N ASP A 22 -19.52 -1.01 26.23
CA ASP A 22 -19.19 -2.38 25.93
C ASP A 22 -17.66 -2.46 25.84
N LYS A 23 -17.08 -3.50 26.44
CA LYS A 23 -15.65 -3.77 26.46
C LYS A 23 -15.05 -3.75 25.05
N GLN A 24 -15.78 -4.24 24.07
CA GLN A 24 -15.39 -4.26 22.67
C GLN A 24 -15.32 -2.85 22.09
N GLU A 25 -16.31 -2.01 22.33
CA GLU A 25 -16.33 -0.63 21.86
C GLU A 25 -15.19 0.20 22.48
N TYR A 26 -14.90 -0.02 23.76
CA TYR A 26 -13.74 0.59 24.39
C TYR A 26 -12.43 0.22 23.71
N LEU A 27 -12.21 -1.09 23.41
CA LEU A 27 -11.02 -1.57 22.75
C LEU A 27 -10.90 -1.02 21.32
N TYR A 28 -12.02 -0.97 20.57
CA TYR A 28 -12.02 -0.37 19.25
C TYR A 28 -11.54 1.08 19.28
N ARG A 29 -12.07 1.89 20.20
CA ARG A 29 -11.66 3.28 20.31
C ARG A 29 -10.22 3.47 20.75
N MET A 30 -9.71 2.62 21.65
CA MET A 30 -8.32 2.68 22.09
C MET A 30 -7.32 2.37 20.98
N PHE A 31 -7.66 1.45 20.07
CA PHE A 31 -6.77 1.01 18.99
C PHE A 31 -7.04 1.68 17.63
N SER A 32 -8.05 2.53 17.50
CA SER A 32 -8.45 3.19 16.27
C SER A 32 -8.13 4.68 16.20
N HIS A 33 -7.19 5.17 16.98
CA HIS A 33 -6.95 6.61 17.18
C HIS A 33 -6.77 7.46 15.90
N HIS A 34 -6.67 6.86 14.71
CA HIS A 34 -6.34 7.59 13.49
C HIS A 34 -7.31 7.44 12.29
N THR A 35 -8.32 6.57 12.36
CA THR A 35 -9.27 6.37 11.25
C THR A 35 -10.67 6.08 11.76
N LYS A 36 -11.55 7.08 11.72
CA LYS A 36 -12.95 6.97 12.20
C LYS A 36 -13.75 5.85 11.51
N ASP A 37 -13.39 5.50 10.27
CA ASP A 37 -14.13 4.56 9.43
C ASP A 37 -13.53 3.15 9.37
N LYS A 38 -12.45 2.88 10.16
CA LYS A 38 -11.71 1.61 10.15
C LYS A 38 -11.37 1.09 11.56
N GLU A 39 -12.20 1.40 12.52
CA GLU A 39 -11.97 1.07 13.93
C GLU A 39 -11.85 -0.45 14.16
N LYS A 40 -12.75 -1.20 13.55
CA LYS A 40 -12.84 -2.65 13.71
C LYS A 40 -11.71 -3.37 12.96
N GLU A 41 -11.42 -2.95 11.74
CA GLU A 41 -10.29 -3.44 10.96
C GLU A 41 -8.98 -3.25 11.74
N ASN A 42 -8.71 -2.03 12.24
CA ASN A 42 -7.52 -1.74 13.03
C ASN A 42 -7.43 -2.59 14.29
N TYR A 43 -8.56 -2.82 14.96
CA TYR A 43 -8.60 -3.71 16.13
C TYR A 43 -8.21 -5.14 15.77
N VAL A 44 -8.81 -5.71 14.72
CA VAL A 44 -8.54 -7.09 14.27
C VAL A 44 -7.09 -7.25 13.85
N VAL A 45 -6.58 -6.34 13.03
CA VAL A 45 -5.19 -6.34 12.55
C VAL A 45 -4.20 -6.29 13.72
N ASN A 46 -4.40 -5.36 14.66
CA ASN A 46 -3.55 -5.26 15.85
C ASN A 46 -3.67 -6.49 16.76
N ALA A 47 -4.88 -7.03 16.94
CA ALA A 47 -5.08 -8.20 17.78
C ALA A 47 -4.43 -9.47 17.21
N ILE A 48 -4.41 -9.64 15.89
CA ILE A 48 -3.69 -10.73 15.23
C ILE A 48 -2.18 -10.53 15.42
N TRP A 49 -1.66 -9.35 15.07
CA TRP A 49 -0.23 -9.04 15.15
C TRP A 49 0.33 -9.24 16.55
N GLN A 50 -0.32 -8.68 17.57
CA GLN A 50 0.10 -8.82 18.96
C GLN A 50 0.13 -10.28 19.47
N ARG A 51 -0.78 -11.13 18.96
CA ARG A 51 -0.83 -12.55 19.36
C ARG A 51 0.15 -13.43 18.60
N LEU A 52 0.66 -12.99 17.47
CA LEU A 52 1.72 -13.70 16.76
C LEU A 52 3.00 -13.67 17.57
N ASP A 53 3.34 -12.52 18.17
CA ASP A 53 4.52 -12.32 19.01
C ASP A 53 5.80 -12.87 18.36
N ASP A 54 5.96 -12.60 17.06
CA ASP A 54 7.10 -13.07 16.27
C ASP A 54 7.57 -11.97 15.29
N LEU A 55 8.70 -11.38 15.60
CA LEU A 55 9.30 -10.31 14.79
C LEU A 55 9.98 -10.81 13.50
N ASN A 56 10.09 -12.12 13.29
CA ASN A 56 10.61 -12.69 12.04
C ASN A 56 9.55 -12.75 10.94
N ILE A 57 8.27 -12.46 11.27
CA ILE A 57 7.19 -12.39 10.30
C ILE A 57 6.96 -10.93 9.94
N LYS A 58 6.99 -10.60 8.64
CA LYS A 58 6.72 -9.25 8.16
C LYS A 58 5.21 -9.02 8.03
N PRO A 59 4.59 -8.13 8.80
CA PRO A 59 3.21 -7.72 8.57
C PRO A 59 3.19 -6.60 7.52
N VAL A 60 2.23 -6.65 6.62
CA VAL A 60 1.93 -5.59 5.67
C VAL A 60 0.46 -5.25 5.79
N THR A 61 0.14 -4.03 6.18
CA THR A 61 -1.25 -3.57 6.24
C THR A 61 -1.64 -2.89 4.94
N GLN A 62 -2.91 -3.01 4.53
CA GLN A 62 -3.42 -2.39 3.32
C GLN A 62 -2.58 -2.75 2.08
N GLN A 63 -2.21 -4.03 1.95
CA GLN A 63 -1.40 -4.50 0.82
C GLN A 63 -2.09 -4.18 -0.50
N TYR A 64 -1.45 -3.35 -1.30
CA TYR A 64 -1.94 -3.01 -2.63
C TYR A 64 -1.74 -4.16 -3.61
N VAL A 65 -2.81 -4.56 -4.25
CA VAL A 65 -2.81 -5.57 -5.31
C VAL A 65 -3.47 -4.99 -6.55
N HIS A 66 -2.77 -5.03 -7.67
CA HIS A 66 -3.26 -4.53 -8.95
C HIS A 66 -3.74 -5.69 -9.84
N PHE A 67 -4.96 -5.57 -10.35
CA PHE A 67 -5.55 -6.53 -11.29
C PHE A 67 -5.28 -6.10 -12.72
N SER A 68 -4.31 -6.71 -13.37
CA SER A 68 -3.88 -6.34 -14.71
C SER A 68 -4.99 -6.49 -15.76
N LYS A 69 -5.85 -7.50 -15.66
CA LYS A 69 -6.93 -7.76 -16.63
C LYS A 69 -8.07 -6.76 -16.55
N SER A 70 -8.42 -6.28 -15.37
CA SER A 70 -9.54 -5.36 -15.14
C SER A 70 -9.09 -3.93 -14.85
N ASN A 71 -7.78 -3.70 -14.73
CA ASN A 71 -7.17 -2.43 -14.31
C ASN A 71 -7.81 -1.89 -13.01
N ARG A 72 -8.15 -2.80 -12.11
CA ARG A 72 -8.66 -2.54 -10.77
C ARG A 72 -7.55 -2.74 -9.76
N TYR A 73 -7.76 -2.24 -8.56
CA TYR A 73 -6.90 -2.54 -7.41
C TYR A 73 -7.74 -2.98 -6.22
N ALA A 74 -7.12 -3.71 -5.32
CA ALA A 74 -7.65 -4.00 -4.02
C ALA A 74 -6.58 -3.80 -2.96
N LEU A 75 -7.02 -3.67 -1.72
CA LEU A 75 -6.16 -3.59 -0.55
C LEU A 75 -6.52 -4.79 0.32
N ILE A 76 -5.52 -5.57 0.71
CA ILE A 76 -5.67 -6.62 1.73
C ILE A 76 -5.39 -5.97 3.08
N ASP A 77 -6.29 -6.12 4.04
CA ASP A 77 -6.19 -5.41 5.32
C ASP A 77 -4.93 -5.80 6.11
N LEU A 78 -4.59 -7.10 6.13
CA LEU A 78 -3.34 -7.60 6.69
C LEU A 78 -2.77 -8.72 5.82
N TYR A 79 -1.51 -8.63 5.43
CA TYR A 79 -0.85 -9.61 4.57
C TYR A 79 0.52 -10.00 5.13
N PHE A 80 0.85 -11.28 5.01
CA PHE A 80 2.12 -11.88 5.40
C PHE A 80 2.81 -12.46 4.16
N PRO A 81 3.70 -11.71 3.49
CA PRO A 81 4.29 -12.12 2.21
C PRO A 81 5.10 -13.41 2.29
N GLN A 82 5.78 -13.66 3.41
CA GLN A 82 6.65 -14.83 3.58
C GLN A 82 5.89 -16.16 3.54
N ILE A 83 4.60 -16.16 3.88
CA ILE A 83 3.73 -17.34 3.90
C ILE A 83 2.55 -17.22 2.94
N ASN A 84 2.51 -16.13 2.15
CA ASN A 84 1.43 -15.81 1.21
C ASN A 84 0.03 -15.93 1.84
N TYR A 85 -0.17 -15.22 2.96
CA TYR A 85 -1.37 -15.31 3.78
C TYR A 85 -1.96 -13.92 4.00
N GLY A 86 -3.24 -13.75 3.65
CA GLY A 86 -3.99 -12.51 3.80
C GLY A 86 -5.15 -12.65 4.77
N VAL A 87 -5.48 -11.55 5.43
CA VAL A 87 -6.67 -11.40 6.26
C VAL A 87 -7.45 -10.20 5.78
N GLU A 88 -8.74 -10.39 5.55
CA GLU A 88 -9.73 -9.36 5.22
C GLU A 88 -10.70 -9.22 6.40
N CYS A 89 -11.02 -8.00 6.77
CA CYS A 89 -11.96 -7.68 7.83
C CYS A 89 -13.29 -7.24 7.22
N ASP A 90 -14.34 -8.05 7.40
CA ASP A 90 -15.67 -7.74 6.90
C ASP A 90 -16.42 -6.89 7.93
N GLU A 91 -16.64 -5.62 7.62
CA GLU A 91 -17.51 -4.74 8.39
C GLU A 91 -18.96 -4.80 7.88
N ALA A 92 -19.94 -4.38 8.71
CA ALA A 92 -21.37 -4.48 8.38
C ALA A 92 -21.77 -3.83 7.04
N TYR A 93 -20.98 -2.88 6.57
CA TYR A 93 -21.20 -2.16 5.31
C TYR A 93 -21.01 -3.04 4.05
N HIS A 94 -20.29 -4.17 4.16
CA HIS A 94 -20.00 -5.06 3.02
C HIS A 94 -20.98 -6.22 2.86
N LYS A 95 -21.97 -6.39 3.74
CA LYS A 95 -22.89 -7.54 3.73
C LYS A 95 -23.77 -7.66 2.47
N ASP A 96 -23.94 -6.59 1.70
CA ASP A 96 -24.81 -6.56 0.52
C ASP A 96 -24.12 -6.91 -0.82
N ASN A 97 -22.82 -7.26 -0.81
CA ASN A 97 -22.03 -7.41 -2.04
C ASN A 97 -21.33 -8.77 -2.24
N THR A 98 -21.92 -9.88 -1.77
CA THR A 98 -21.29 -11.23 -1.78
C THR A 98 -20.79 -11.72 -3.15
N LEU A 99 -21.49 -11.40 -4.26
CA LEU A 99 -21.05 -11.79 -5.62
C LEU A 99 -19.87 -10.94 -6.11
N LYS A 100 -19.84 -9.66 -5.74
CA LYS A 100 -18.71 -8.77 -6.07
C LYS A 100 -17.48 -9.10 -5.24
N ASP A 101 -17.67 -9.55 -3.99
CA ASP A 101 -16.60 -9.95 -3.10
C ASP A 101 -15.97 -11.27 -3.55
N ALA A 102 -16.76 -12.26 -4.00
CA ALA A 102 -16.24 -13.49 -4.59
C ALA A 102 -15.42 -13.23 -5.87
N ALA A 103 -15.90 -12.34 -6.75
CA ALA A 103 -15.16 -11.94 -7.94
C ALA A 103 -13.85 -11.20 -7.58
N ARG A 104 -13.88 -10.33 -6.55
CA ARG A 104 -12.70 -9.65 -6.02
C ARG A 104 -11.68 -10.64 -5.44
N GLU A 105 -12.13 -11.66 -4.73
CA GLU A 105 -11.25 -12.70 -4.17
C GLU A 105 -10.55 -13.52 -5.26
N ILE A 106 -11.30 -13.94 -6.30
CA ILE A 106 -10.73 -14.63 -7.47
C ILE A 106 -9.70 -13.75 -8.19
N ASP A 107 -10.01 -12.48 -8.36
CA ASP A 107 -9.10 -11.50 -8.98
C ASP A 107 -7.84 -11.31 -8.14
N LEU A 108 -7.98 -11.20 -6.80
CA LEU A 108 -6.87 -11.11 -5.85
C LEU A 108 -5.95 -12.34 -5.93
N GLN A 109 -6.54 -13.54 -5.88
CA GLN A 109 -5.78 -14.79 -6.02
C GLN A 109 -5.03 -14.85 -7.35
N THR A 110 -5.67 -14.41 -8.44
CA THR A 110 -5.05 -14.39 -9.77
C THR A 110 -3.87 -13.41 -9.84
N ALA A 111 -4.00 -12.23 -9.24
CA ALA A 111 -2.95 -11.21 -9.25
C ALA A 111 -1.74 -11.60 -8.40
N LEU A 112 -1.96 -12.19 -7.23
CA LEU A 112 -0.87 -12.61 -6.32
C LEU A 112 -0.29 -13.96 -6.68
N SER A 113 -1.06 -14.87 -7.29
CA SER A 113 -0.54 -16.14 -7.81
C SER A 113 0.42 -15.95 -8.99
N ALA A 114 0.28 -14.84 -9.72
CA ALA A 114 1.26 -14.45 -10.74
C ALA A 114 2.61 -14.02 -10.14
N CYS A 115 2.66 -13.70 -8.84
CA CYS A 115 3.86 -13.27 -8.12
C CYS A 115 4.45 -14.38 -7.23
N SER A 116 3.74 -15.51 -7.05
CA SER A 116 4.15 -16.59 -6.14
C SER A 116 3.75 -17.96 -6.70
N GLU A 117 4.65 -18.93 -6.62
CA GLU A 117 4.40 -20.34 -6.99
C GLU A 117 3.37 -21.03 -6.06
N ASN A 118 3.10 -20.41 -4.90
CA ASN A 118 2.13 -20.89 -3.94
C ASN A 118 0.87 -19.99 -3.94
N GLY A 119 -0.30 -20.58 -4.08
CA GLY A 119 -1.57 -19.84 -4.03
C GLY A 119 -1.75 -19.02 -2.75
N LEU A 120 -2.33 -17.83 -2.88
CA LEU A 120 -2.67 -16.99 -1.74
C LEU A 120 -3.76 -17.64 -0.88
N THR A 121 -3.55 -17.68 0.43
CA THR A 121 -4.58 -18.04 1.40
C THR A 121 -5.22 -16.75 1.93
N ILE A 122 -6.52 -16.54 1.74
CA ILE A 122 -7.25 -15.42 2.36
C ILE A 122 -8.18 -15.97 3.46
N ARG A 123 -8.18 -15.30 4.61
CA ARG A 123 -9.14 -15.54 5.70
C ARG A 123 -9.94 -14.29 5.97
N ARG A 124 -11.24 -14.47 6.21
CA ARG A 124 -12.15 -13.38 6.53
C ARG A 124 -12.50 -13.39 8.01
N VAL A 125 -12.59 -12.19 8.56
CA VAL A 125 -13.02 -11.93 9.93
C VAL A 125 -14.25 -11.04 9.89
N ASP A 126 -15.40 -11.58 10.31
CA ASP A 126 -16.61 -10.77 10.51
C ASP A 126 -16.44 -9.91 11.78
N ALA A 127 -16.15 -8.64 11.58
CA ALA A 127 -15.94 -7.68 12.66
C ALA A 127 -17.26 -7.25 13.36
N THR A 128 -18.39 -7.81 12.95
CA THR A 128 -19.69 -7.57 13.60
C THR A 128 -20.03 -8.62 14.67
N LEU A 129 -19.19 -9.63 14.82
CA LEU A 129 -19.30 -10.64 15.87
C LEU A 129 -19.18 -10.01 17.26
N ASP A 130 -19.78 -10.65 18.25
CA ASP A 130 -19.51 -10.32 19.65
C ASP A 130 -18.03 -10.55 20.01
N ALA A 131 -17.60 -10.01 21.16
CA ALA A 131 -16.20 -10.04 21.55
C ALA A 131 -15.62 -11.45 21.67
N ASP A 132 -16.39 -12.39 22.21
CA ASP A 132 -15.90 -13.76 22.45
C ASP A 132 -15.75 -14.54 21.15
N ALA A 133 -16.73 -14.45 20.25
CA ALA A 133 -16.70 -15.06 18.93
C ALA A 133 -15.61 -14.44 18.04
N LEU A 134 -15.48 -13.11 18.04
CA LEU A 134 -14.42 -12.40 17.32
C LEU A 134 -13.03 -12.85 17.79
N HIS A 135 -12.82 -12.90 19.11
CA HIS A 135 -11.54 -13.35 19.68
C HIS A 135 -11.27 -14.84 19.43
N ALA A 136 -12.30 -15.71 19.37
CA ALA A 136 -12.15 -17.09 18.97
C ALA A 136 -11.64 -17.17 17.51
N ARG A 137 -12.26 -16.42 16.60
CA ARG A 137 -11.85 -16.35 15.19
C ARG A 137 -10.42 -15.83 15.02
N ILE A 138 -10.06 -14.78 15.74
CA ILE A 138 -8.69 -14.25 15.74
C ILE A 138 -7.68 -15.32 16.21
N ARG A 139 -7.99 -16.09 17.26
CA ARG A 139 -7.12 -17.18 17.72
C ARG A 139 -6.92 -18.26 16.67
N GLU A 140 -7.98 -18.67 15.96
CA GLU A 140 -7.88 -19.62 14.86
C GLU A 140 -6.90 -19.14 13.78
N ILE A 141 -7.06 -17.89 13.32
CA ILE A 141 -6.19 -17.28 12.32
C ILE A 141 -4.74 -17.23 12.79
N VAL A 142 -4.51 -16.82 14.03
CA VAL A 142 -3.16 -16.80 14.63
C VAL A 142 -2.55 -18.21 14.66
N CYS A 143 -3.32 -19.24 15.02
CA CYS A 143 -2.87 -20.63 14.98
C CYS A 143 -2.50 -21.06 13.55
N GLU A 144 -3.33 -20.74 12.55
CA GLU A 144 -3.05 -21.06 11.15
C GLU A 144 -1.75 -20.38 10.66
N ILE A 145 -1.56 -19.09 11.00
CA ILE A 145 -0.34 -18.37 10.64
C ILE A 145 0.89 -19.01 11.28
N LYS A 146 0.84 -19.29 12.59
CA LYS A 146 1.94 -19.94 13.31
C LYS A 146 2.26 -21.33 12.74
N GLN A 147 1.25 -22.08 12.35
CA GLN A 147 1.43 -23.38 11.70
C GLN A 147 2.15 -23.22 10.36
N LYS A 148 1.69 -22.30 9.48
CA LYS A 148 2.32 -22.05 8.18
C LYS A 148 3.78 -21.59 8.31
N VAL A 149 4.07 -20.76 9.32
CA VAL A 149 5.44 -20.35 9.64
C VAL A 149 6.29 -21.54 10.06
N ALA A 150 5.76 -22.40 10.94
CA ALA A 150 6.44 -23.60 11.38
C ALA A 150 6.70 -24.60 10.23
N GLU A 151 5.76 -24.74 9.28
CA GLU A 151 5.92 -25.56 8.08
C GLU A 151 7.04 -25.05 7.18
N LYS A 152 7.26 -23.72 7.11
CA LYS A 152 8.41 -23.12 6.38
C LYS A 152 9.74 -23.36 7.12
N GLY A 153 9.73 -23.37 8.43
CA GLY A 153 10.92 -23.56 9.25
C GLY A 153 12.08 -22.67 8.81
N ASN A 154 13.24 -23.27 8.56
CA ASN A 154 14.45 -22.56 8.10
C ASN A 154 14.34 -22.00 6.67
N GLN A 155 13.28 -22.30 5.93
CA GLN A 155 13.01 -21.75 4.60
C GLN A 155 12.19 -20.46 4.67
N LEU A 156 11.78 -20.00 5.86
CA LEU A 156 11.09 -18.72 6.00
C LEU A 156 12.03 -17.60 5.55
N PRO A 157 11.69 -16.83 4.49
CA PRO A 157 12.56 -15.75 4.05
C PRO A 157 12.78 -14.73 5.17
N HIS A 158 14.04 -14.40 5.44
CA HIS A 158 14.33 -13.30 6.35
C HIS A 158 13.88 -11.97 5.72
N TRP A 159 13.20 -11.14 6.47
CA TRP A 159 12.85 -9.79 6.01
C TRP A 159 13.74 -8.75 6.70
N LEU A 160 14.09 -7.73 5.95
CA LEU A 160 14.95 -6.64 6.37
C LEU A 160 14.10 -5.38 6.64
N ASN A 161 14.56 -4.54 7.54
CA ASN A 161 14.00 -3.20 7.65
C ASN A 161 14.48 -2.33 6.45
N PRO A 162 13.82 -1.19 6.16
CA PRO A 162 14.16 -0.39 4.98
C PRO A 162 15.62 0.10 4.93
N GLU A 163 16.26 0.33 6.08
CA GLU A 163 17.66 0.76 6.11
C GLU A 163 18.62 -0.40 5.78
N GLU A 164 18.31 -1.60 6.22
CA GLU A 164 19.05 -2.81 5.88
C GLU A 164 18.89 -3.18 4.41
N GLU A 165 17.65 -3.12 3.88
CA GLU A 165 17.37 -3.31 2.46
C GLU A 165 18.18 -2.33 1.60
N TRP A 166 18.13 -1.04 1.94
CA TRP A 166 18.88 -0.03 1.21
C TRP A 166 20.40 -0.25 1.30
N ARG A 167 20.92 -0.65 2.45
CA ARG A 167 22.34 -0.97 2.61
C ARG A 167 22.76 -2.08 1.66
N GLY A 168 21.99 -3.17 1.58
CA GLY A 168 22.23 -4.26 0.66
C GLY A 168 22.24 -3.82 -0.80
N ILE A 169 21.22 -3.04 -1.23
CA ILE A 169 21.15 -2.48 -2.59
C ILE A 169 22.39 -1.61 -2.88
N LYS A 170 22.76 -0.75 -1.95
CA LYS A 170 23.91 0.15 -2.09
C LYS A 170 25.25 -0.63 -2.18
N GLU A 171 25.42 -1.68 -1.40
CA GLU A 171 26.60 -2.55 -1.44
C GLU A 171 26.72 -3.28 -2.79
N HIS A 172 25.60 -3.69 -3.40
CA HIS A 172 25.61 -4.24 -4.76
C HIS A 172 25.79 -3.19 -5.85
N GLY A 173 25.62 -1.90 -5.54
CA GLY A 173 25.79 -0.79 -6.46
C GLY A 173 24.76 -0.69 -7.58
N ILE A 174 23.72 -1.50 -7.60
CA ILE A 174 22.70 -1.56 -8.65
C ILE A 174 21.32 -1.58 -8.00
N LEU A 175 20.46 -0.65 -8.40
CA LEU A 175 19.02 -0.66 -8.08
C LEU A 175 18.25 -1.29 -9.23
N ARG A 176 17.41 -2.29 -8.95
CA ARG A 176 16.59 -3.04 -9.91
C ARG A 176 15.10 -2.79 -9.68
N VAL A 177 14.30 -3.01 -10.72
CA VAL A 177 12.83 -2.94 -10.60
C VAL A 177 12.29 -3.99 -9.62
N GLU A 178 12.94 -5.14 -9.54
CA GLU A 178 12.60 -6.25 -8.64
C GLU A 178 12.95 -6.00 -7.16
N ASP A 179 13.82 -5.04 -6.84
CA ASP A 179 14.18 -4.72 -5.46
C ASP A 179 13.00 -4.16 -4.64
N VAL A 180 11.97 -3.63 -5.31
CA VAL A 180 10.71 -3.14 -4.70
C VAL A 180 10.92 -2.12 -3.57
N TYR A 181 12.10 -1.50 -3.50
CA TYR A 181 12.44 -0.53 -2.46
C TYR A 181 11.61 0.77 -2.59
N SER A 182 11.13 1.28 -1.47
CA SER A 182 10.29 2.48 -1.40
C SER A 182 11.04 3.71 -0.89
N PHE A 183 10.95 4.79 -1.65
CA PHE A 183 11.49 6.11 -1.27
C PHE A 183 10.34 7.02 -0.86
N ASN A 184 10.47 7.73 0.25
CA ASN A 184 9.41 8.58 0.79
C ASN A 184 9.20 9.86 -0.03
N THR A 185 10.28 10.45 -0.53
CA THR A 185 10.25 11.72 -1.25
C THR A 185 11.21 11.72 -2.44
N ILE A 186 11.03 12.67 -3.36
CA ILE A 186 12.00 12.90 -4.45
C ILE A 186 13.37 13.32 -3.89
N ALA A 187 13.38 14.05 -2.78
CA ALA A 187 14.63 14.42 -2.11
C ALA A 187 15.36 13.18 -1.56
N ASP A 188 14.65 12.21 -1.00
CA ASP A 188 15.18 10.93 -0.55
C ASP A 188 15.82 10.14 -1.71
N ILE A 189 15.15 10.08 -2.88
CA ILE A 189 15.74 9.51 -4.11
C ILE A 189 17.06 10.22 -4.46
N CYS A 190 17.05 11.56 -4.47
CA CYS A 190 18.23 12.33 -4.83
C CYS A 190 19.39 12.12 -3.86
N GLN A 191 19.10 12.06 -2.58
CA GLN A 191 20.10 11.83 -1.53
C GLN A 191 20.69 10.41 -1.59
N LYS A 192 19.81 9.41 -1.67
CA LYS A 192 20.22 8.00 -1.64
C LYS A 192 20.87 7.54 -2.95
N CYS A 193 20.25 7.87 -4.09
CA CYS A 193 20.72 7.39 -5.41
C CYS A 193 21.77 8.27 -6.06
N PHE A 194 21.83 9.57 -5.73
CA PHE A 194 22.72 10.54 -6.41
C PHE A 194 23.61 11.33 -5.46
N GLY A 195 23.69 10.94 -4.19
CA GLY A 195 24.57 11.57 -3.21
C GLY A 195 24.32 13.06 -2.97
N LYS A 196 23.10 13.55 -3.25
CA LYS A 196 22.77 14.96 -3.03
C LYS A 196 22.73 15.28 -1.54
N ASP A 197 23.04 16.56 -1.20
CA ASP A 197 23.03 17.03 0.18
C ASP A 197 21.66 16.85 0.86
N LYS A 198 21.67 16.66 2.20
CA LYS A 198 20.44 16.51 3.02
C LYS A 198 19.49 17.71 2.92
N ASN A 199 19.99 18.88 2.60
CA ASN A 199 19.19 20.09 2.38
C ASN A 199 18.68 20.23 0.95
N TYR A 200 19.01 19.30 0.06
CA TYR A 200 18.56 19.31 -1.32
C TYR A 200 17.04 19.21 -1.37
N LYS A 201 16.40 20.31 -1.76
CA LYS A 201 14.94 20.41 -1.92
C LYS A 201 14.59 20.52 -3.38
N ILE A 202 13.67 19.69 -3.83
CA ILE A 202 13.16 19.74 -5.20
C ILE A 202 11.65 19.66 -5.22
N GLN A 203 11.01 20.50 -6.03
CA GLN A 203 9.56 20.58 -6.18
C GLN A 203 9.08 20.11 -7.56
N ARG A 204 9.99 19.57 -8.39
CA ARG A 204 9.69 19.13 -9.75
C ARG A 204 9.71 17.61 -9.84
N SER A 205 8.76 17.05 -10.58
CA SER A 205 8.70 15.62 -10.87
C SER A 205 9.52 15.19 -12.09
N PHE A 206 10.06 16.15 -12.88
CA PHE A 206 10.89 15.88 -14.04
C PHE A 206 11.98 16.96 -14.17
N PHE A 207 13.24 16.51 -14.10
CA PHE A 207 14.40 17.41 -14.15
C PHE A 207 15.69 16.65 -14.48
N ARG A 208 16.74 17.37 -14.86
CA ARG A 208 18.08 16.82 -15.04
C ARG A 208 18.70 16.53 -13.67
N VAL A 209 19.16 15.30 -13.45
CA VAL A 209 19.82 14.88 -12.21
C VAL A 209 21.32 14.74 -12.37
N THR A 210 21.78 14.32 -13.57
CA THR A 210 23.18 14.35 -14.04
C THR A 210 23.23 14.95 -15.42
N ASP A 211 24.40 15.14 -16.03
CA ASP A 211 24.53 15.78 -17.34
C ASP A 211 23.85 15.00 -18.47
N ASP A 212 23.79 13.69 -18.37
CA ASP A 212 23.25 12.78 -19.39
C ASP A 212 21.89 12.19 -19.01
N ARG A 213 21.40 12.37 -17.77
CA ARG A 213 20.22 11.68 -17.24
C ARG A 213 19.14 12.61 -16.73
N MET A 214 17.91 12.26 -17.09
CA MET A 214 16.71 12.90 -16.58
C MET A 214 16.10 12.01 -15.49
N LEU A 215 15.73 12.61 -14.35
CA LEU A 215 14.93 11.97 -13.32
C LEU A 215 13.45 12.28 -13.57
N TRP A 216 12.61 11.28 -13.58
CA TRP A 216 11.17 11.40 -13.74
C TRP A 216 10.45 10.68 -12.58
N CYS A 217 9.64 11.43 -11.86
CA CYS A 217 8.91 10.95 -10.69
C CYS A 217 7.40 11.15 -10.88
N PRO A 218 6.77 10.42 -11.83
CA PRO A 218 5.35 10.58 -12.10
C PRO A 218 4.52 9.99 -10.96
N LYS A 219 3.38 10.62 -10.66
CA LYS A 219 2.33 9.98 -9.89
C LYS A 219 1.48 9.14 -10.85
N LEU A 220 1.37 7.85 -10.58
CA LEU A 220 0.58 6.96 -11.41
C LEU A 220 -0.92 7.19 -11.20
N ALA A 221 -1.68 7.18 -12.28
CA ALA A 221 -3.13 7.22 -12.23
C ALA A 221 -3.65 5.88 -11.71
N ILE A 222 -4.57 5.97 -10.75
CA ILE A 222 -5.29 4.82 -10.20
C ILE A 222 -6.71 4.87 -10.78
N LYS A 223 -7.14 3.84 -11.48
CA LYS A 223 -8.54 3.71 -11.87
C LYS A 223 -9.37 3.33 -10.65
N LEU A 224 -10.31 4.18 -10.30
CA LEU A 224 -11.24 3.93 -9.22
C LEU A 224 -12.32 2.91 -9.63
N PRO A 225 -12.99 2.23 -8.69
CA PRO A 225 -14.02 1.22 -8.99
C PRO A 225 -15.17 1.73 -9.86
N ASN A 226 -15.46 3.03 -9.82
CA ASN A 226 -16.47 3.70 -10.65
C ASN A 226 -15.98 4.03 -12.08
N GLY A 227 -14.77 3.62 -12.45
CA GLY A 227 -14.16 3.89 -13.75
C GLY A 227 -13.52 5.27 -13.89
N SER A 228 -13.68 6.17 -12.89
CA SER A 228 -12.98 7.45 -12.88
C SER A 228 -11.50 7.24 -12.55
N LYS A 229 -10.67 8.17 -12.99
CA LYS A 229 -9.24 8.19 -12.63
C LYS A 229 -9.04 9.15 -11.46
N ALA A 230 -8.23 8.74 -10.48
CA ALA A 230 -7.84 9.66 -9.42
C ALA A 230 -7.12 10.86 -10.06
N ALA A 231 -7.63 12.06 -9.80
CA ALA A 231 -7.11 13.28 -10.37
C ALA A 231 -5.63 13.45 -10.03
N GLN A 232 -4.82 13.66 -11.05
CA GLN A 232 -3.42 14.01 -10.90
C GLN A 232 -3.30 15.54 -10.69
N ALA A 233 -2.23 15.94 -10.02
CA ALA A 233 -1.98 17.37 -9.87
C ALA A 233 -1.85 18.04 -11.26
N ARG A 234 -2.64 19.09 -11.52
CA ARG A 234 -2.61 19.89 -12.75
C ARG A 234 -3.00 19.16 -14.03
N GLY A 235 -3.90 18.16 -13.95
CA GLY A 235 -4.45 17.47 -15.12
C GLY A 235 -3.52 16.45 -15.80
N TRP A 236 -2.31 16.21 -15.29
CA TRP A 236 -1.43 15.18 -15.82
C TRP A 236 -1.87 13.78 -15.40
N VAL A 237 -1.94 12.87 -16.34
CA VAL A 237 -2.25 11.46 -16.15
C VAL A 237 -1.07 10.64 -16.63
N ASN A 238 -0.60 9.71 -15.79
CA ASN A 238 0.46 8.77 -16.12
C ASN A 238 -0.05 7.36 -15.83
N GLU A 239 -0.13 6.51 -16.85
CA GLU A 239 -0.60 5.15 -16.75
C GLU A 239 0.54 4.18 -17.01
N LEU A 240 0.89 3.37 -16.01
CA LEU A 240 1.84 2.27 -16.19
C LEU A 240 1.09 1.04 -16.65
N SER A 241 1.57 0.39 -17.70
CA SER A 241 1.03 -0.89 -18.17
C SER A 241 1.19 -1.98 -17.12
N ALA A 242 0.34 -3.01 -17.19
CA ALA A 242 0.34 -4.13 -16.24
C ALA A 242 1.66 -4.89 -16.17
N ASP A 243 2.35 -5.01 -17.31
CA ASP A 243 3.69 -5.62 -17.40
C ASP A 243 4.83 -4.68 -16.97
N GLY A 244 4.50 -3.45 -16.57
CA GLY A 244 5.45 -2.44 -16.14
C GLY A 244 6.35 -1.89 -17.24
N LYS A 245 6.11 -2.20 -18.53
CA LYS A 245 7.02 -1.88 -19.62
C LYS A 245 6.66 -0.63 -20.40
N THR A 246 5.46 -0.08 -20.22
CA THR A 246 4.99 1.10 -20.95
C THR A 246 4.36 2.10 -20.01
N ILE A 247 4.69 3.39 -20.16
CA ILE A 247 3.98 4.49 -19.52
C ILE A 247 3.32 5.32 -20.61
N ILE A 248 2.02 5.60 -20.43
CA ILE A 248 1.28 6.57 -21.25
C ILE A 248 1.06 7.83 -20.42
N GLU A 249 1.55 8.97 -20.93
CA GLU A 249 1.43 10.28 -20.30
C GLU A 249 0.58 11.21 -21.15
N TYR A 250 -0.39 11.88 -20.56
CA TYR A 250 -1.18 12.91 -21.22
C TYR A 250 -1.67 13.95 -20.22
N ASN A 251 -2.17 15.07 -20.72
CA ASN A 251 -2.78 16.14 -19.93
C ASN A 251 -4.24 16.33 -20.37
N ASP A 252 -5.16 16.27 -19.43
CA ASP A 252 -6.61 16.47 -19.69
C ASP A 252 -6.92 17.87 -20.24
N GLY A 253 -6.02 18.85 -20.07
CA GLY A 253 -6.14 20.22 -20.58
C GLY A 253 -5.64 20.43 -22.03
N GLY A 254 -5.18 19.38 -22.71
CA GLY A 254 -4.74 19.47 -24.10
C GLY A 254 -3.43 18.76 -24.41
N THR A 255 -2.97 18.89 -25.65
CA THR A 255 -1.70 18.32 -26.12
C THR A 255 -0.51 19.14 -25.60
N SER A 256 0.52 18.46 -25.18
CA SER A 256 1.80 19.05 -24.78
C SER A 256 2.94 18.48 -25.61
N GLU A 257 4.02 19.23 -25.78
CA GLU A 257 5.23 18.71 -26.39
C GLU A 257 6.04 17.84 -25.41
N VAL A 258 6.63 16.77 -25.94
CA VAL A 258 7.54 15.92 -25.17
C VAL A 258 8.82 16.69 -24.87
N LYS A 259 9.10 16.91 -23.61
CA LYS A 259 10.37 17.50 -23.17
C LYS A 259 11.49 16.48 -23.23
N HIS A 260 12.57 16.81 -23.93
CA HIS A 260 13.76 15.98 -24.09
C HIS A 260 13.46 14.57 -24.63
N PRO A 261 12.84 14.41 -25.81
CA PRO A 261 12.39 13.11 -26.32
C PRO A 261 13.54 12.10 -26.52
N ASN A 262 14.76 12.58 -26.77
CA ASN A 262 15.93 11.75 -27.01
C ASN A 262 16.71 11.36 -25.74
N LYS A 263 16.25 11.82 -24.54
CA LYS A 263 16.95 11.50 -23.28
C LYS A 263 16.21 10.43 -22.50
N PRO A 264 16.90 9.35 -22.08
CA PRO A 264 16.34 8.36 -21.18
C PRO A 264 15.92 8.99 -19.84
N ARG A 265 14.84 8.47 -19.28
CA ARG A 265 14.26 8.91 -18.00
C ARG A 265 14.43 7.83 -16.96
N LEU A 266 15.25 8.07 -15.94
CA LEU A 266 15.24 7.27 -14.71
C LEU A 266 13.91 7.52 -14.01
N THR A 267 13.08 6.50 -13.92
CA THR A 267 11.69 6.68 -13.54
C THR A 267 11.40 6.04 -12.18
N PHE A 268 10.99 6.90 -11.25
CA PHE A 268 10.52 6.51 -9.92
C PHE A 268 9.04 6.86 -9.81
N ALA A 269 8.19 5.87 -10.03
CA ALA A 269 6.75 6.07 -10.04
C ALA A 269 6.19 6.15 -8.62
N LYS A 270 5.32 7.14 -8.37
CA LYS A 270 4.63 7.28 -7.10
C LYS A 270 3.40 6.38 -7.08
N SER A 271 3.38 5.47 -6.13
CA SER A 271 2.27 4.55 -5.85
C SER A 271 2.18 4.30 -4.34
N LYS A 272 1.14 3.59 -3.91
CA LYS A 272 1.05 3.20 -2.51
C LYS A 272 2.12 2.16 -2.15
N ASP A 273 2.76 2.35 -0.99
CA ASP A 273 3.70 1.39 -0.41
C ASP A 273 2.97 0.29 0.39
N GLU A 274 3.73 -0.58 1.03
CA GLU A 274 3.21 -1.66 1.87
C GLU A 274 2.41 -1.16 3.10
N ARG A 275 2.62 0.10 3.51
CA ARG A 275 1.88 0.76 4.61
C ARG A 275 0.63 1.48 4.12
N GLY A 276 0.36 1.44 2.81
CA GLY A 276 -0.72 2.18 2.19
C GLY A 276 -0.41 3.68 2.00
N GLU A 277 0.83 4.11 2.27
CA GLU A 277 1.28 5.48 2.06
C GLU A 277 1.80 5.68 0.64
N ASP A 278 1.68 6.89 0.15
CA ASP A 278 2.23 7.27 -1.16
C ASP A 278 3.78 7.26 -1.11
N ALA A 279 4.40 6.34 -1.82
CA ALA A 279 5.86 6.23 -1.94
C ALA A 279 6.32 6.11 -3.39
N TYR A 280 7.59 6.36 -3.64
CA TYR A 280 8.21 6.24 -4.96
C TYR A 280 8.95 4.92 -5.06
N ARG A 281 8.79 4.21 -6.19
CA ARG A 281 9.54 3.00 -6.52
C ARG A 281 10.20 3.13 -7.88
N PHE A 282 11.41 2.59 -8.00
CA PHE A 282 12.06 2.50 -9.31
C PHE A 282 11.30 1.52 -10.19
N VAL A 283 10.81 2.02 -11.33
CA VAL A 283 10.05 1.21 -12.30
C VAL A 283 10.83 0.98 -13.60
N GLY A 284 12.06 1.51 -13.67
CA GLY A 284 12.96 1.33 -14.80
C GLY A 284 13.41 2.63 -15.44
N VAL A 285 14.18 2.47 -16.52
CA VAL A 285 14.58 3.56 -17.41
C VAL A 285 13.66 3.56 -18.61
N PHE A 286 12.97 4.68 -18.84
CA PHE A 286 12.01 4.80 -19.94
C PHE A 286 12.53 5.78 -21.02
N GLN A 287 12.19 5.46 -22.26
CA GLN A 287 12.47 6.29 -23.44
C GLN A 287 11.16 6.61 -24.14
N TYR A 288 10.99 7.87 -24.56
CA TYR A 288 9.88 8.24 -25.43
C TYR A 288 9.98 7.49 -26.77
N THR A 289 8.86 6.96 -27.25
CA THR A 289 8.80 6.19 -28.50
C THR A 289 7.90 6.81 -29.54
N LYS A 290 6.68 7.21 -29.17
CA LYS A 290 5.68 7.74 -30.11
C LYS A 290 4.54 8.43 -29.37
N ASN A 291 3.65 9.05 -30.12
CA ASN A 291 2.33 9.43 -29.61
C ASN A 291 1.28 8.39 -30.01
N THR A 292 0.21 8.26 -29.21
CA THR A 292 -1.00 7.55 -29.63
C THR A 292 -1.77 8.33 -30.68
N ALA A 293 -2.85 7.76 -31.23
CA ALA A 293 -3.73 8.46 -32.16
C ALA A 293 -4.39 9.70 -31.54
N GLU A 294 -4.61 9.67 -30.22
CA GLU A 294 -5.17 10.76 -29.41
C GLU A 294 -4.10 11.82 -29.02
N GLY A 295 -2.84 11.61 -29.41
CA GLY A 295 -1.74 12.52 -29.10
C GLY A 295 -1.09 12.29 -27.73
N HIS A 296 -1.39 11.18 -27.03
CA HIS A 296 -0.76 10.84 -25.76
C HIS A 296 0.67 10.35 -25.96
N HIS A 297 1.57 10.71 -25.05
CA HIS A 297 2.98 10.33 -25.12
C HIS A 297 3.17 8.91 -24.61
N VAL A 298 3.86 8.10 -25.39
CA VAL A 298 4.19 6.70 -25.05
C VAL A 298 5.67 6.58 -24.76
N TYR A 299 5.98 6.06 -23.57
CA TYR A 299 7.34 5.74 -23.13
C TYR A 299 7.48 4.24 -22.95
N SER A 300 8.53 3.63 -23.51
CA SER A 300 8.84 2.23 -23.33
C SER A 300 10.03 2.06 -22.39
N ARG A 301 9.99 1.03 -21.54
CA ARG A 301 11.09 0.69 -20.64
C ARG A 301 12.23 0.10 -21.46
N VAL A 302 13.40 0.74 -21.40
CA VAL A 302 14.62 0.33 -22.11
C VAL A 302 15.63 -0.35 -21.20
N CYS A 303 15.50 -0.17 -19.88
CA CYS A 303 16.32 -0.84 -18.88
C CYS A 303 15.55 -1.02 -17.57
N ASP A 304 15.75 -2.16 -16.90
CA ASP A 304 15.13 -2.53 -15.60
C ASP A 304 16.06 -2.35 -14.41
N LYS A 305 17.24 -1.78 -14.64
CA LYS A 305 18.26 -1.54 -13.61
C LYS A 305 18.92 -0.19 -13.77
N PHE A 306 19.48 0.28 -12.67
CA PHE A 306 20.19 1.55 -12.57
C PHE A 306 21.44 1.38 -11.72
N ASP A 307 22.59 1.84 -12.23
CA ASP A 307 23.87 1.83 -11.52
C ASP A 307 23.96 3.01 -10.55
N LEU A 308 24.18 2.69 -9.27
CA LEU A 308 24.30 3.66 -8.16
C LEU A 308 25.72 4.24 -8.01
N SER A 309 26.71 3.70 -8.71
CA SER A 309 28.13 4.10 -8.61
C SER A 309 28.47 5.38 -9.37
N ILE A 310 27.49 6.25 -9.61
CA ILE A 310 27.63 7.46 -10.42
C ILE A 310 27.74 8.69 -9.55
#